data_301d699956c50f76f1d7a0092af78159
#
_entry.id   301d699956c50f76f1d7a0092af78159
#
_cell.length_a   1.000
_cell.length_b   1.000
_cell.length_c   1.000
_cell.angle_alpha   90.00
_cell.angle_beta   90.00
_cell.angle_gamma   90.00
#
_symmetry.space_group_name_H-M   'P 1'
#
loop_
_entity.id
_entity.type
_entity.pdbx_description
1 polymer ?
#
loop_
_entity_poly.entity_id
_entity_poly.type
_entity_poly.pdbx_seq_one_letter_code
_entity_poly.pdbx_strand_id
1 'polypeptide(L)'
;MVGLPDNAVRESLQRIDAALKNAGYQQNRHKTIINLAPADIRKEGSAYDLPIALCLVLMAGKITFTRSLHDYVILGELSLDGQLRPIKGVLPIAIEARRKGLKGFILPKENASEASIVNQLDVIGVDTLQEAVEYFQGIREIPPLVTDTRDLFFHSLEEYEADFSHVQGQENIKRALEIAAAGGHNVIMIGPPGAGKTMLAKRLPTILPPLTLSEALETTKIHSVAGKLGTRATLINRRPFRSPHHSISDAALVGGGSYPQPAIS
;
A
#
# COMPACT_ATOMS: atom_id res chain seq x y z
N MET A 1 -6.91 -12.18 23.96
CA MET A 1 -7.52 -11.71 22.71
C MET A 1 -8.62 -12.65 22.26
N VAL A 2 -9.73 -12.11 21.73
CA VAL A 2 -10.89 -12.86 21.21
C VAL A 2 -11.23 -12.30 19.82
N GLY A 3 -11.85 -13.08 18.92
CA GLY A 3 -12.26 -12.64 17.59
C GLY A 3 -11.37 -13.14 16.45
N LEU A 4 -11.01 -14.44 16.47
CA LEU A 4 -10.23 -15.13 15.43
C LEU A 4 -8.89 -14.43 15.06
N PRO A 5 -8.03 -14.10 16.04
CA PRO A 5 -6.69 -13.58 15.73
C PRO A 5 -5.82 -14.71 15.18
N ASP A 6 -5.00 -14.41 14.17
CA ASP A 6 -3.92 -15.29 13.73
C ASP A 6 -2.73 -15.28 14.72
N ASN A 7 -1.66 -16.01 14.41
CA ASN A 7 -0.49 -16.05 15.27
C ASN A 7 0.21 -14.67 15.36
N ALA A 8 0.30 -13.93 14.24
CA ALA A 8 0.92 -12.61 14.22
C ALA A 8 0.16 -11.61 15.11
N VAL A 9 -1.18 -11.65 15.10
CA VAL A 9 -2.02 -10.84 15.97
C VAL A 9 -1.92 -11.28 17.45
N ARG A 10 -1.69 -12.57 17.73
CA ARG A 10 -1.46 -13.05 19.10
C ARG A 10 -0.10 -12.59 19.66
N GLU A 11 0.93 -12.64 18.83
CA GLU A 11 2.28 -12.17 19.17
C GLU A 11 2.33 -10.65 19.33
N SER A 12 1.38 -9.91 18.75
CA SER A 12 1.33 -8.45 18.87
C SER A 12 1.31 -7.97 20.32
N LEU A 13 0.71 -8.73 21.24
CA LEU A 13 0.72 -8.36 22.66
C LEU A 13 2.12 -8.24 23.23
N GLN A 14 3.05 -9.11 22.84
CA GLN A 14 4.44 -9.05 23.32
C GLN A 14 5.16 -7.82 22.74
N ARG A 15 4.91 -7.51 21.44
CA ARG A 15 5.48 -6.31 20.81
C ARG A 15 4.93 -5.04 21.44
N ILE A 16 3.61 -4.97 21.65
CA ILE A 16 2.93 -3.84 22.28
C ILE A 16 3.45 -3.63 23.69
N ASP A 17 3.59 -4.71 24.48
CA ASP A 17 4.12 -4.65 25.85
C ASP A 17 5.53 -4.04 25.89
N ALA A 18 6.41 -4.50 25.01
CA ALA A 18 7.77 -3.97 24.91
C ALA A 18 7.77 -2.50 24.46
N ALA A 19 6.99 -2.17 23.42
CA ALA A 19 6.87 -0.82 22.89
C ALA A 19 6.33 0.17 23.95
N LEU A 20 5.30 -0.21 24.71
CA LEU A 20 4.73 0.61 25.77
C LEU A 20 5.77 0.87 26.88
N LYS A 21 6.51 -0.16 27.32
CA LYS A 21 7.56 -0.02 28.34
C LYS A 21 8.67 0.90 27.85
N ASN A 22 9.13 0.71 26.62
CA ASN A 22 10.22 1.52 26.05
C ASN A 22 9.81 2.98 25.83
N ALA A 23 8.53 3.22 25.49
CA ALA A 23 7.96 4.56 25.40
C ALA A 23 7.59 5.18 26.76
N GLY A 24 7.87 4.50 27.90
CA GLY A 24 7.62 5.00 29.24
C GLY A 24 6.16 4.91 29.72
N TYR A 25 5.30 4.19 28.98
CA TYR A 25 3.91 3.98 29.39
C TYR A 25 3.80 2.79 30.34
N GLN A 26 3.13 3.02 31.46
CA GLN A 26 2.87 1.94 32.42
C GLN A 26 1.69 1.09 31.96
N GLN A 27 1.89 -0.21 32.00
CA GLN A 27 0.81 -1.15 31.75
C GLN A 27 -0.25 -1.11 32.86
N ASN A 28 -1.49 -1.35 32.45
CA ASN A 28 -2.56 -1.57 33.39
C ASN A 28 -2.34 -2.92 34.11
N ARG A 29 -2.39 -2.93 35.44
CA ARG A 29 -2.25 -4.15 36.28
C ARG A 29 -3.48 -5.05 36.24
N HIS A 30 -4.56 -4.61 35.60
CA HIS A 30 -5.81 -5.35 35.50
C HIS A 30 -5.83 -6.28 34.29
N LYS A 31 -6.55 -7.41 34.43
CA LYS A 31 -6.77 -8.33 33.33
C LYS A 31 -7.57 -7.63 32.20
N THR A 32 -6.93 -7.46 31.05
CA THR A 32 -7.52 -6.81 29.88
C THR A 32 -7.98 -7.85 28.88
N ILE A 33 -9.21 -7.71 28.37
CA ILE A 33 -9.74 -8.52 27.28
C ILE A 33 -9.84 -7.63 26.05
N ILE A 34 -9.15 -8.03 24.99
CA ILE A 34 -9.20 -7.36 23.68
C ILE A 34 -10.11 -8.20 22.77
N ASN A 35 -11.23 -7.60 22.34
CA ASN A 35 -12.16 -8.22 21.42
C ASN A 35 -12.01 -7.59 20.03
N LEU A 36 -11.60 -8.39 19.05
CA LEU A 36 -11.44 -8.00 17.65
C LEU A 36 -12.71 -8.37 16.88
N ALA A 37 -13.71 -7.52 16.94
CA ALA A 37 -14.97 -7.72 16.20
C ALA A 37 -14.80 -7.44 14.69
N PRO A 38 -15.64 -8.04 13.80
CA PRO A 38 -16.58 -9.11 14.08
C PRO A 38 -15.90 -10.47 14.22
N ALA A 39 -16.50 -11.43 14.94
CA ALA A 39 -15.87 -12.70 15.29
C ALA A 39 -15.82 -13.72 14.15
N ASP A 40 -16.55 -13.49 13.06
CA ASP A 40 -16.64 -14.35 11.87
C ASP A 40 -15.51 -14.06 10.84
N ILE A 41 -14.83 -12.92 10.96
CA ILE A 41 -13.73 -12.54 10.07
C ILE A 41 -12.40 -12.77 10.78
N ARG A 42 -11.52 -13.56 10.16
CA ARG A 42 -10.15 -13.77 10.63
C ARG A 42 -9.34 -12.48 10.50
N LYS A 43 -8.61 -12.10 11.56
CA LYS A 43 -7.71 -10.96 11.58
C LYS A 43 -6.30 -11.48 11.41
N GLU A 44 -5.62 -10.97 10.39
CA GLU A 44 -4.28 -11.38 9.98
C GLU A 44 -3.32 -10.20 9.99
N GLY A 45 -2.07 -10.50 10.30
CA GLY A 45 -0.98 -9.54 10.23
C GLY A 45 -0.83 -8.67 11.48
N SER A 46 0.19 -7.82 11.45
CA SER A 46 0.68 -7.00 12.57
C SER A 46 0.14 -5.56 12.61
N ALA A 47 -0.70 -5.20 11.63
CA ALA A 47 -1.19 -3.82 11.47
C ALA A 47 -2.07 -3.31 12.65
N TYR A 48 -2.53 -4.20 13.51
CA TYR A 48 -3.38 -3.87 14.66
C TYR A 48 -2.59 -3.43 15.90
N ASP A 49 -1.26 -3.47 15.87
CA ASP A 49 -0.43 -3.15 17.04
C ASP A 49 -0.68 -1.72 17.53
N LEU A 50 -0.65 -0.74 16.64
CA LEU A 50 -0.82 0.68 17.00
C LEU A 50 -2.20 0.97 17.62
N PRO A 51 -3.35 0.59 17.03
CA PRO A 51 -4.65 0.86 17.64
C PRO A 51 -4.82 0.16 18.99
N ILE A 52 -4.31 -1.05 19.16
CA ILE A 52 -4.35 -1.76 20.44
C ILE A 52 -3.50 -1.02 21.49
N ALA A 53 -2.29 -0.59 21.13
CA ALA A 53 -1.42 0.15 22.02
C ALA A 53 -2.07 1.47 22.49
N LEU A 54 -2.66 2.25 21.58
CA LEU A 54 -3.38 3.49 21.92
C LEU A 54 -4.55 3.24 22.88
N CYS A 55 -5.34 2.18 22.64
CA CYS A 55 -6.41 1.80 23.55
C CYS A 55 -5.87 1.45 24.94
N LEU A 56 -4.76 0.71 25.04
CA LEU A 56 -4.14 0.35 26.31
C LEU A 56 -3.60 1.57 27.05
N VAL A 57 -2.98 2.53 26.34
CA VAL A 57 -2.53 3.80 26.92
C VAL A 57 -3.71 4.59 27.51
N LEU A 58 -4.80 4.69 26.76
CA LEU A 58 -6.01 5.39 27.21
C LEU A 58 -6.64 4.70 28.44
N MET A 59 -6.73 3.36 28.42
CA MET A 59 -7.29 2.57 29.52
C MET A 59 -6.45 2.64 30.81
N ALA A 60 -5.16 2.93 30.73
CA ALA A 60 -4.32 3.13 31.92
C ALA A 60 -4.73 4.37 32.76
N GLY A 61 -5.57 5.24 32.20
CA GLY A 61 -6.22 6.36 32.89
C GLY A 61 -5.30 7.50 33.29
N LYS A 62 -4.02 7.47 32.88
CA LYS A 62 -3.03 8.52 33.17
C LYS A 62 -2.99 9.60 32.09
N ILE A 63 -3.56 9.32 30.93
CA ILE A 63 -3.54 10.16 29.75
C ILE A 63 -4.96 10.30 29.23
N THR A 64 -5.31 11.51 28.83
CA THR A 64 -6.58 11.83 28.18
C THR A 64 -6.33 12.23 26.74
N PHE A 65 -7.11 11.69 25.81
CA PHE A 65 -7.09 12.10 24.43
C PHE A 65 -8.11 13.20 24.18
N THR A 66 -7.68 14.27 23.52
CA THR A 66 -8.54 15.38 23.10
C THR A 66 -9.19 15.12 21.75
N ARG A 67 -8.57 14.25 20.93
CA ARG A 67 -9.11 13.78 19.66
C ARG A 67 -9.73 12.41 19.83
N SER A 68 -10.91 12.20 19.20
CA SER A 68 -11.60 10.91 19.25
C SER A 68 -10.89 9.87 18.37
N LEU A 69 -10.57 8.70 18.93
CA LEU A 69 -10.03 7.57 18.15
C LEU A 69 -11.03 7.08 17.08
N HIS A 70 -12.34 7.24 17.31
CA HIS A 70 -13.40 6.77 16.40
C HIS A 70 -13.48 7.54 15.09
N ASP A 71 -12.91 8.74 15.02
CA ASP A 71 -12.94 9.57 13.82
C ASP A 71 -11.88 9.14 12.80
N TYR A 72 -10.96 8.25 13.19
CA TYR A 72 -9.81 7.85 12.39
C TYR A 72 -9.77 6.35 12.14
N VAL A 73 -9.29 5.95 10.97
CA VAL A 73 -8.67 4.64 10.81
C VAL A 73 -7.28 4.72 11.43
N ILE A 74 -6.90 3.72 12.20
CA ILE A 74 -5.60 3.66 12.88
C ILE A 74 -5.00 2.30 12.59
N LEU A 75 -3.85 2.27 11.92
CA LEU A 75 -3.13 1.04 11.64
C LEU A 75 -1.62 1.28 11.71
N GLY A 76 -0.88 0.26 12.11
CA GLY A 76 0.59 0.29 12.13
C GLY A 76 1.14 -0.89 12.92
N GLU A 77 2.21 -1.48 12.41
CA GLU A 77 2.98 -2.48 13.14
C GLU A 77 3.96 -1.77 14.09
N LEU A 78 4.09 -2.23 15.31
CA LEU A 78 5.06 -1.72 16.27
C LEU A 78 6.29 -2.63 16.33
N SER A 79 7.46 -2.02 16.29
CA SER A 79 8.69 -2.68 16.70
C SER A 79 8.84 -2.60 18.23
N LEU A 80 9.74 -3.40 18.80
CA LEU A 80 9.92 -3.51 20.24
C LEU A 80 10.36 -2.18 20.91
N ASP A 81 10.99 -1.29 20.16
CA ASP A 81 11.43 0.04 20.58
C ASP A 81 10.33 1.12 20.44
N GLY A 82 9.14 0.75 19.96
CA GLY A 82 8.02 1.66 19.78
C GLY A 82 8.01 2.42 18.45
N GLN A 83 8.90 2.10 17.52
CA GLN A 83 8.84 2.63 16.16
C GLN A 83 7.76 1.95 15.34
N LEU A 84 7.20 2.64 14.36
CA LEU A 84 6.21 2.11 13.44
C LEU A 84 6.88 1.60 12.16
N ARG A 85 6.42 0.43 11.73
CA ARG A 85 6.84 -0.21 10.49
C ARG A 85 5.75 -0.14 9.44
N PRO A 86 6.12 -0.06 8.16
CA PRO A 86 5.17 0.04 7.08
C PRO A 86 4.27 -1.20 6.99
N ILE A 87 3.04 -0.97 6.59
CA ILE A 87 2.00 -1.98 6.39
C ILE A 87 1.61 -2.07 4.91
N LYS A 88 0.95 -3.18 4.53
CA LYS A 88 0.47 -3.40 3.17
C LYS A 88 -0.99 -3.02 3.02
N GLY A 89 -1.42 -2.71 1.79
CA GLY A 89 -2.83 -2.50 1.47
C GLY A 89 -3.41 -1.19 2.00
N VAL A 90 -2.59 -0.16 2.14
CA VAL A 90 -3.00 1.13 2.70
C VAL A 90 -3.98 1.86 1.79
N LEU A 91 -3.75 1.87 0.48
CA LEU A 91 -4.60 2.59 -0.47
C LEU A 91 -6.07 2.12 -0.46
N PRO A 92 -6.40 0.82 -0.58
CA PRO A 92 -7.79 0.38 -0.49
C PRO A 92 -8.43 0.70 0.86
N ILE A 93 -7.68 0.68 1.96
CA ILE A 93 -8.18 1.05 3.28
C ILE A 93 -8.48 2.55 3.34
N ALA A 94 -7.61 3.40 2.80
CA ALA A 94 -7.84 4.85 2.72
C ALA A 94 -9.09 5.20 1.89
N ILE A 95 -9.29 4.52 0.76
CA ILE A 95 -10.50 4.68 -0.07
C ILE A 95 -11.76 4.33 0.72
N GLU A 96 -11.74 3.23 1.46
CA GLU A 96 -12.88 2.80 2.27
C GLU A 96 -13.12 3.72 3.47
N ALA A 97 -12.05 4.21 4.11
CA ALA A 97 -12.13 5.20 5.20
C ALA A 97 -12.86 6.47 4.74
N ARG A 98 -12.45 7.00 3.58
CA ARG A 98 -13.14 8.15 2.96
C ARG A 98 -14.60 7.84 2.65
N ARG A 99 -14.89 6.67 2.06
CA ARG A 99 -16.25 6.24 1.72
C ARG A 99 -17.16 6.19 2.95
N LYS A 100 -16.60 5.82 4.10
CA LYS A 100 -17.31 5.79 5.40
C LYS A 100 -17.41 7.16 6.08
N GLY A 101 -16.86 8.21 5.49
CA GLY A 101 -16.88 9.56 6.04
C GLY A 101 -16.02 9.76 7.28
N LEU A 102 -14.98 8.92 7.46
CA LEU A 102 -14.03 9.11 8.56
C LEU A 102 -13.17 10.35 8.30
N LYS A 103 -12.76 11.01 9.38
CA LYS A 103 -11.97 12.24 9.33
C LYS A 103 -10.58 12.01 8.76
N GLY A 104 -9.92 10.93 9.19
CA GLY A 104 -8.55 10.70 8.76
C GLY A 104 -8.04 9.27 8.95
N PHE A 105 -6.76 9.12 8.62
CA PHE A 105 -6.03 7.86 8.71
C PHE A 105 -4.68 8.11 9.40
N ILE A 106 -4.49 7.47 10.55
CA ILE A 106 -3.24 7.45 11.30
C ILE A 106 -2.47 6.18 10.93
N LEU A 107 -1.26 6.33 10.42
CA LEU A 107 -0.50 5.21 9.86
C LEU A 107 1.01 5.51 9.90
N PRO A 108 1.88 4.50 9.65
CA PRO A 108 3.31 4.72 9.55
C PRO A 108 3.64 5.77 8.47
N LYS A 109 4.55 6.68 8.77
CA LYS A 109 4.92 7.79 7.88
C LYS A 109 5.39 7.31 6.50
N GLU A 110 6.04 6.16 6.43
CA GLU A 110 6.46 5.55 5.15
C GLU A 110 5.26 5.23 4.23
N ASN A 111 4.10 4.96 4.80
CA ASN A 111 2.86 4.71 4.04
C ASN A 111 2.05 5.98 3.74
N ALA A 112 2.41 7.13 4.31
CA ALA A 112 1.61 8.34 4.20
C ALA A 112 1.43 8.80 2.74
N SER A 113 2.47 8.68 1.92
CA SER A 113 2.40 9.02 0.49
C SER A 113 1.38 8.17 -0.27
N GLU A 114 1.28 6.88 0.06
CA GLU A 114 0.30 5.97 -0.53
C GLU A 114 -1.14 6.36 -0.14
N ALA A 115 -1.38 6.61 1.15
CA ALA A 115 -2.69 7.01 1.64
C ALA A 115 -3.14 8.37 1.10
N SER A 116 -2.20 9.32 0.93
CA SER A 116 -2.48 10.70 0.49
C SER A 116 -2.95 10.81 -0.95
N ILE A 117 -2.87 9.73 -1.75
CA ILE A 117 -3.52 9.62 -3.06
C ILE A 117 -5.05 9.81 -2.94
N VAL A 118 -5.60 9.52 -1.76
CA VAL A 118 -7.05 9.65 -1.49
C VAL A 118 -7.35 11.05 -0.97
N ASN A 119 -7.91 11.89 -1.82
CA ASN A 119 -8.34 13.24 -1.45
C ASN A 119 -9.47 13.23 -0.41
N GLN A 120 -9.59 14.30 0.39
CA GLN A 120 -10.62 14.48 1.42
C GLN A 120 -10.51 13.46 2.57
N LEU A 121 -9.31 13.03 2.90
CA LEU A 121 -9.00 12.22 4.08
C LEU A 121 -7.72 12.81 4.70
N ASP A 122 -7.75 13.14 5.98
CA ASP A 122 -6.59 13.66 6.70
C ASP A 122 -5.60 12.51 6.93
N VAL A 123 -4.52 12.47 6.16
CA VAL A 123 -3.48 11.44 6.27
C VAL A 123 -2.41 11.90 7.23
N ILE A 124 -2.31 11.27 8.39
CA ILE A 124 -1.38 11.61 9.46
C ILE A 124 -0.32 10.50 9.58
N GLY A 125 0.85 10.76 9.04
CA GLY A 125 1.99 9.84 9.13
C GLY A 125 2.74 10.04 10.45
N VAL A 126 2.96 8.95 11.19
CA VAL A 126 3.69 8.93 12.47
C VAL A 126 4.84 7.93 12.42
N ASP A 127 5.96 8.28 13.05
CA ASP A 127 7.15 7.43 13.09
C ASP A 127 7.17 6.55 14.35
N THR A 128 6.54 7.00 15.44
CA THR A 128 6.59 6.31 16.74
C THR A 128 5.24 6.27 17.44
N LEU A 129 5.09 5.31 18.37
CA LEU A 129 3.93 5.24 19.27
C LEU A 129 3.77 6.55 20.07
N GLN A 130 4.88 7.14 20.51
CA GLN A 130 4.85 8.39 21.26
C GLN A 130 4.26 9.54 20.45
N GLU A 131 4.67 9.69 19.18
CA GLU A 131 4.09 10.71 18.28
C GLU A 131 2.58 10.53 18.10
N ALA A 132 2.12 9.29 17.95
CA ALA A 132 0.70 9.00 17.85
C ALA A 132 -0.06 9.38 19.13
N VAL A 133 0.48 9.06 20.31
CA VAL A 133 -0.12 9.44 21.59
C VAL A 133 -0.16 10.96 21.74
N GLU A 134 0.95 11.66 21.48
CA GLU A 134 1.05 13.13 21.57
C GLU A 134 0.06 13.82 20.61
N TYR A 135 -0.13 13.26 19.41
CA TYR A 135 -1.11 13.75 18.45
C TYR A 135 -2.54 13.65 19.00
N PHE A 136 -2.91 12.50 19.58
CA PHE A 136 -4.25 12.31 20.16
C PHE A 136 -4.46 13.12 21.44
N GLN A 137 -3.40 13.41 22.19
CA GLN A 137 -3.46 14.32 23.34
C GLN A 137 -3.62 15.80 22.92
N GLY A 138 -3.35 16.15 21.65
CA GLY A 138 -3.29 17.53 21.20
C GLY A 138 -2.02 18.28 21.62
N ILE A 139 -1.00 17.55 22.10
CA ILE A 139 0.32 18.12 22.45
C ILE A 139 1.13 18.41 21.19
N ARG A 140 1.04 17.50 20.22
CA ARG A 140 1.76 17.60 18.96
C ARG A 140 0.78 17.77 17.80
N GLU A 141 1.00 18.81 17.01
CA GLU A 141 0.29 18.99 15.74
C GLU A 141 1.12 18.36 14.62
N ILE A 142 0.49 17.43 13.89
CA ILE A 142 1.06 16.82 12.68
C ILE A 142 0.15 17.23 11.53
N PRO A 143 0.66 18.06 10.60
CA PRO A 143 -0.16 18.48 9.46
C PRO A 143 -0.48 17.27 8.58
N PRO A 144 -1.74 17.16 8.09
CA PRO A 144 -2.10 16.11 7.13
C PRO A 144 -1.24 16.22 5.88
N LEU A 145 -0.78 15.06 5.38
CA LEU A 145 -0.12 15.00 4.08
C LEU A 145 -1.20 15.10 2.99
N VAL A 146 -1.13 16.18 2.22
CA VAL A 146 -2.02 16.44 1.09
C VAL A 146 -1.25 16.24 -0.20
N THR A 147 -1.78 15.44 -1.10
CA THR A 147 -1.20 15.18 -2.41
C THR A 147 -2.20 15.54 -3.50
N ASP A 148 -1.80 16.36 -4.46
CA ASP A 148 -2.61 16.56 -5.65
C ASP A 148 -2.49 15.35 -6.57
N THR A 149 -3.48 14.47 -6.51
CA THR A 149 -3.53 13.23 -7.29
C THR A 149 -3.60 13.51 -8.80
N ARG A 150 -4.17 14.64 -9.21
CA ARG A 150 -4.25 15.02 -10.63
C ARG A 150 -2.89 15.44 -11.13
N ASP A 151 -2.21 16.31 -10.41
CA ASP A 151 -0.85 16.74 -10.77
C ASP A 151 0.13 15.57 -10.82
N LEU A 152 0.08 14.68 -9.81
CA LEU A 152 0.86 13.45 -9.83
C LEU A 152 0.57 12.59 -11.06
N PHE A 153 -0.70 12.47 -11.45
CA PHE A 153 -1.09 11.67 -12.60
C PHE A 153 -0.53 12.26 -13.90
N PHE A 154 -0.59 13.58 -14.09
CA PHE A 154 -0.16 14.22 -15.33
C PHE A 154 1.37 14.35 -15.43
N HIS A 155 2.07 14.73 -14.34
CA HIS A 155 3.53 14.87 -14.35
C HIS A 155 4.26 13.55 -14.60
N SER A 156 3.75 12.45 -14.10
CA SER A 156 4.38 11.14 -14.27
C SER A 156 4.13 10.48 -15.64
N LEU A 157 3.35 11.10 -16.52
CA LEU A 157 3.18 10.63 -17.91
C LEU A 157 4.40 10.96 -18.80
N GLU A 158 5.22 11.92 -18.43
CA GLU A 158 6.30 12.46 -19.28
C GLU A 158 7.63 11.70 -19.20
N GLU A 159 7.85 10.83 -18.23
CA GLU A 159 9.14 10.15 -18.03
C GLU A 159 9.13 8.67 -18.47
N TYR A 160 9.41 8.36 -19.71
CA TYR A 160 9.73 7.01 -20.15
C TYR A 160 11.23 6.80 -20.26
N GLU A 161 11.81 5.85 -19.50
CA GLU A 161 13.22 5.42 -19.63
C GLU A 161 13.52 4.81 -21.00
N ALA A 162 12.52 4.17 -21.63
CA ALA A 162 12.64 3.54 -22.91
C ALA A 162 11.42 3.88 -23.77
N ASP A 163 11.62 4.58 -24.86
CA ASP A 163 10.57 4.98 -25.79
C ASP A 163 10.62 4.18 -27.09
N PHE A 164 9.46 3.99 -27.72
CA PHE A 164 9.35 3.29 -28.99
C PHE A 164 10.07 4.02 -30.14
N SER A 165 10.20 5.34 -30.04
CA SER A 165 10.96 6.18 -30.96
C SER A 165 12.46 5.86 -31.01
N HIS A 166 13.01 5.27 -29.93
CA HIS A 166 14.42 4.85 -29.88
C HIS A 166 14.71 3.63 -30.78
N VAL A 167 13.70 2.99 -31.34
CA VAL A 167 13.88 1.87 -32.26
C VAL A 167 14.25 2.39 -33.65
N GLN A 168 15.45 2.14 -34.09
CA GLN A 168 15.90 2.53 -35.41
C GLN A 168 15.60 1.42 -36.44
N GLY A 169 15.10 1.83 -37.61
CA GLY A 169 14.73 0.89 -38.67
C GLY A 169 13.49 0.06 -38.31
N GLN A 170 13.33 -1.06 -38.97
CA GLN A 170 12.23 -2.04 -38.80
C GLN A 170 10.82 -1.44 -38.98
N GLU A 171 10.65 -0.57 -39.95
CA GLU A 171 9.42 0.22 -40.15
C GLU A 171 8.14 -0.65 -40.29
N ASN A 172 8.27 -1.79 -40.96
CA ASN A 172 7.13 -2.73 -41.15
C ASN A 172 6.70 -3.34 -39.79
N ILE A 173 7.66 -3.66 -38.90
CA ILE A 173 7.38 -4.25 -37.61
C ILE A 173 6.83 -3.17 -36.67
N LYS A 174 7.38 -1.96 -36.70
CA LYS A 174 6.84 -0.82 -35.97
C LYS A 174 5.39 -0.58 -36.34
N ARG A 175 5.08 -0.53 -37.66
CA ARG A 175 3.72 -0.33 -38.11
C ARG A 175 2.76 -1.44 -37.69
N ALA A 176 3.21 -2.70 -37.73
CA ALA A 176 2.43 -3.82 -37.23
C ALA A 176 2.13 -3.71 -35.74
N LEU A 177 3.11 -3.30 -34.94
CA LEU A 177 2.94 -3.09 -33.48
C LEU A 177 2.04 -1.89 -33.15
N GLU A 178 2.10 -0.79 -33.93
CA GLU A 178 1.17 0.34 -33.81
C GLU A 178 -0.29 -0.09 -34.07
N ILE A 179 -0.53 -0.86 -35.12
CA ILE A 179 -1.85 -1.39 -35.44
C ILE A 179 -2.35 -2.32 -34.33
N ALA A 180 -1.47 -3.20 -33.86
CA ALA A 180 -1.80 -4.10 -32.76
C ALA A 180 -2.11 -3.34 -31.45
N ALA A 181 -1.34 -2.31 -31.14
CA ALA A 181 -1.56 -1.45 -29.98
C ALA A 181 -2.90 -0.69 -30.07
N ALA A 182 -3.18 -0.10 -31.23
CA ALA A 182 -4.42 0.63 -31.48
C ALA A 182 -5.67 -0.26 -31.42
N GLY A 183 -5.55 -1.51 -31.90
CA GLY A 183 -6.66 -2.47 -31.95
C GLY A 183 -6.75 -3.39 -30.71
N GLY A 184 -5.83 -3.30 -29.77
CA GLY A 184 -5.79 -4.22 -28.61
C GLY A 184 -5.52 -5.68 -29.00
N HIS A 185 -4.75 -5.90 -30.07
CA HIS A 185 -4.52 -7.24 -30.63
C HIS A 185 -3.38 -7.97 -29.92
N ASN A 186 -3.51 -9.28 -29.81
CA ASN A 186 -2.40 -10.14 -29.43
C ASN A 186 -1.35 -10.19 -30.54
N VAL A 187 -0.08 -10.23 -30.17
CA VAL A 187 1.05 -10.22 -31.12
C VAL A 187 1.97 -11.39 -30.85
N ILE A 188 2.38 -12.09 -31.91
CA ILE A 188 3.47 -13.04 -31.88
C ILE A 188 4.64 -12.52 -32.71
N MET A 189 5.84 -12.52 -32.17
CA MET A 189 7.06 -12.12 -32.86
C MET A 189 7.99 -13.32 -33.06
N ILE A 190 8.23 -13.69 -34.31
CA ILE A 190 9.09 -14.80 -34.71
C ILE A 190 10.33 -14.26 -35.41
N GLY A 191 11.51 -14.78 -35.08
CA GLY A 191 12.77 -14.38 -35.70
C GLY A 191 13.98 -14.91 -34.97
N PRO A 192 15.19 -14.78 -35.52
CA PRO A 192 16.43 -15.28 -34.94
C PRO A 192 16.78 -14.59 -33.61
N PRO A 193 17.64 -15.18 -32.79
CA PRO A 193 18.24 -14.50 -31.64
C PRO A 193 18.90 -13.17 -32.06
N GLY A 194 18.82 -12.14 -31.23
CA GLY A 194 19.40 -10.83 -31.54
C GLY A 194 18.58 -9.93 -32.44
N ALA A 195 17.45 -10.37 -33.01
CA ALA A 195 16.58 -9.57 -33.89
C ALA A 195 15.80 -8.43 -33.17
N GLY A 196 16.03 -8.17 -31.90
CA GLY A 196 15.39 -7.06 -31.17
C GLY A 196 13.99 -7.33 -30.66
N LYS A 197 13.46 -8.56 -30.75
CA LYS A 197 12.07 -8.90 -30.33
C LYS A 197 11.75 -8.45 -28.91
N THR A 198 12.59 -8.80 -27.94
CA THR A 198 12.41 -8.42 -26.53
C THR A 198 12.52 -6.91 -26.33
N MET A 199 13.41 -6.24 -27.08
CA MET A 199 13.56 -4.78 -27.04
C MET A 199 12.27 -4.07 -27.51
N LEU A 200 11.66 -4.55 -28.61
CA LEU A 200 10.41 -4.05 -29.15
C LEU A 200 9.24 -4.31 -28.16
N ALA A 201 9.17 -5.54 -27.62
CA ALA A 201 8.13 -5.89 -26.65
C ALA A 201 8.16 -5.00 -25.40
N LYS A 202 9.34 -4.72 -24.86
CA LYS A 202 9.51 -3.83 -23.70
C LYS A 202 9.08 -2.38 -23.96
N ARG A 203 9.11 -1.95 -25.23
CA ARG A 203 8.70 -0.60 -25.64
C ARG A 203 7.24 -0.51 -26.07
N LEU A 204 6.56 -1.64 -26.28
CA LEU A 204 5.14 -1.66 -26.66
C LEU A 204 4.25 -0.85 -25.70
N PRO A 205 4.44 -0.88 -24.37
CA PRO A 205 3.64 -0.06 -23.45
C PRO A 205 3.69 1.44 -23.74
N THR A 206 4.76 1.95 -24.36
CA THR A 206 4.91 3.40 -24.63
C THR A 206 4.03 3.91 -25.77
N ILE A 207 3.53 3.02 -26.63
CA ILE A 207 2.59 3.34 -27.71
C ILE A 207 1.15 2.92 -27.40
N LEU A 208 0.90 2.28 -26.26
CA LEU A 208 -0.45 2.00 -25.79
C LEU A 208 -1.10 3.28 -25.25
N PRO A 209 -2.44 3.40 -25.35
CA PRO A 209 -3.13 4.50 -24.68
C PRO A 209 -2.78 4.57 -23.19
N PRO A 210 -2.56 5.77 -22.64
CA PRO A 210 -2.29 5.92 -21.22
C PRO A 210 -3.44 5.32 -20.37
N LEU A 211 -3.14 4.94 -19.14
CA LEU A 211 -4.18 4.54 -18.19
C LEU A 211 -5.08 5.73 -17.91
N THR A 212 -6.37 5.49 -17.77
CA THR A 212 -7.28 6.45 -17.16
C THR A 212 -6.98 6.53 -15.66
N LEU A 213 -7.39 7.60 -14.99
CA LEU A 213 -7.22 7.75 -13.55
C LEU A 213 -7.86 6.58 -12.77
N SER A 214 -9.00 6.07 -13.23
CA SER A 214 -9.67 4.91 -12.63
C SER A 214 -8.83 3.64 -12.75
N GLU A 215 -8.30 3.35 -13.96
CA GLU A 215 -7.42 2.20 -14.20
C GLU A 215 -6.11 2.31 -13.39
N ALA A 216 -5.54 3.51 -13.32
CA ALA A 216 -4.35 3.79 -12.52
C ALA A 216 -4.58 3.52 -11.03
N LEU A 217 -5.70 3.96 -10.48
CA LEU A 217 -6.09 3.70 -9.09
C LEU A 217 -6.32 2.20 -8.84
N GLU A 218 -6.97 1.48 -9.76
CA GLU A 218 -7.16 0.02 -9.62
C GLU A 218 -5.85 -0.74 -9.66
N THR A 219 -4.97 -0.39 -10.60
CA THR A 219 -3.63 -0.98 -10.69
C THR A 219 -2.83 -0.71 -9.42
N THR A 220 -2.86 0.52 -8.92
CA THR A 220 -2.16 0.91 -7.69
C THR A 220 -2.71 0.17 -6.48
N LYS A 221 -4.04 -0.04 -6.37
CA LYS A 221 -4.64 -0.85 -5.29
C LYS A 221 -4.10 -2.28 -5.28
N ILE A 222 -4.01 -2.93 -6.44
CA ILE A 222 -3.48 -4.29 -6.56
C ILE A 222 -2.03 -4.35 -6.06
N HIS A 223 -1.19 -3.39 -6.49
CA HIS A 223 0.20 -3.30 -6.05
C HIS A 223 0.34 -2.98 -4.56
N SER A 224 -0.56 -2.16 -4.01
CA SER A 224 -0.65 -1.86 -2.58
C SER A 224 -0.86 -3.13 -1.75
N VAL A 225 -1.89 -3.92 -2.09
CA VAL A 225 -2.20 -5.19 -1.38
C VAL A 225 -1.06 -6.19 -1.53
N ALA A 226 -0.43 -6.24 -2.70
CA ALA A 226 0.74 -7.10 -2.94
C ALA A 226 2.00 -6.65 -2.18
N GLY A 227 2.01 -5.45 -1.58
CA GLY A 227 3.17 -4.86 -0.94
C GLY A 227 4.31 -4.53 -1.91
N LYS A 228 3.95 -4.23 -3.17
CA LYS A 228 4.90 -3.92 -4.27
C LYS A 228 4.99 -2.42 -4.58
N LEU A 229 4.31 -1.57 -3.82
CA LEU A 229 4.52 -0.13 -3.88
C LEU A 229 5.80 0.20 -3.10
N GLY A 230 6.73 0.90 -3.75
CA GLY A 230 7.95 1.36 -3.08
C GLY A 230 7.67 2.47 -2.07
N THR A 231 8.68 2.86 -1.28
CA THR A 231 8.59 3.94 -0.28
C THR A 231 8.20 5.31 -0.85
N ARG A 232 8.39 5.52 -2.15
CA ARG A 232 7.86 6.65 -2.90
C ARG A 232 6.59 6.22 -3.64
N ALA A 233 5.59 5.74 -2.89
CA ALA A 233 4.34 5.30 -3.46
C ALA A 233 3.68 6.42 -4.26
N THR A 234 3.81 6.35 -5.56
CA THR A 234 3.15 7.20 -6.53
C THR A 234 2.05 6.41 -7.21
N LEU A 235 1.08 7.09 -7.77
CA LEU A 235 0.05 6.47 -8.59
C LEU A 235 0.72 5.75 -9.77
N ILE A 236 0.41 4.46 -9.97
CA ILE A 236 0.87 3.70 -11.14
C ILE A 236 0.03 4.15 -12.32
N ASN A 237 0.56 5.06 -13.10
CA ASN A 237 -0.10 5.63 -14.29
C ASN A 237 0.39 5.03 -15.60
N ARG A 238 1.38 4.15 -15.54
CA ARG A 238 1.94 3.45 -16.71
C ARG A 238 1.46 2.01 -16.73
N ARG A 239 1.22 1.50 -17.93
CA ARG A 239 0.91 0.09 -18.12
C ARG A 239 2.13 -0.76 -17.76
N PRO A 240 2.06 -1.63 -16.73
CA PRO A 240 3.21 -2.44 -16.33
C PRO A 240 3.55 -3.45 -17.43
N PHE A 241 4.81 -3.51 -17.83
CA PHE A 241 5.32 -4.57 -18.69
C PHE A 241 5.81 -5.73 -17.85
N ARG A 242 5.36 -6.94 -18.16
CA ARG A 242 5.76 -8.17 -17.47
C ARG A 242 6.44 -9.11 -18.46
N SER A 243 7.57 -9.69 -18.04
CA SER A 243 8.36 -10.61 -18.84
C SER A 243 8.61 -11.90 -18.07
N PRO A 244 7.60 -12.76 -17.94
CA PRO A 244 7.75 -14.03 -17.23
C PRO A 244 8.76 -14.92 -17.92
N HIS A 245 9.52 -15.67 -17.13
CA HIS A 245 10.45 -16.69 -17.69
C HIS A 245 9.62 -17.85 -18.28
N HIS A 246 10.14 -18.49 -19.33
CA HIS A 246 9.43 -19.60 -20.01
C HIS A 246 9.17 -20.82 -19.11
N SER A 247 9.91 -20.97 -17.99
CA SER A 247 9.72 -22.03 -16.99
C SER A 247 8.90 -21.60 -15.77
N ILE A 248 8.20 -20.47 -15.87
CA ILE A 248 7.38 -20.00 -14.75
C ILE A 248 6.25 -20.98 -14.44
N SER A 249 5.96 -21.23 -13.16
CA SER A 249 4.82 -22.07 -12.78
C SER A 249 3.47 -21.37 -13.01
N ASP A 250 2.41 -22.15 -13.18
CA ASP A 250 1.05 -21.62 -13.36
C ASP A 250 0.64 -20.72 -12.20
N ALA A 251 0.96 -21.13 -10.96
CA ALA A 251 0.68 -20.31 -9.76
C ALA A 251 1.45 -18.98 -9.76
N ALA A 252 2.66 -18.94 -10.31
CA ALA A 252 3.42 -17.70 -10.43
C ALA A 252 2.91 -16.82 -11.58
N LEU A 253 2.33 -17.42 -12.64
CA LEU A 253 1.80 -16.69 -13.79
C LEU A 253 0.45 -16.04 -13.48
N VAL A 254 -0.48 -16.78 -12.86
CA VAL A 254 -1.86 -16.32 -12.61
C VAL A 254 -2.14 -15.96 -11.15
N GLY A 255 -1.18 -16.17 -10.27
CA GLY A 255 -1.35 -16.04 -8.83
C GLY A 255 -1.96 -17.29 -8.20
N GLY A 256 -1.97 -17.36 -6.88
CA GLY A 256 -2.51 -18.48 -6.11
C GLY A 256 -1.52 -19.03 -5.09
N GLY A 257 -1.67 -20.31 -4.75
CA GLY A 257 -0.92 -20.98 -3.70
C GLY A 257 -1.73 -21.18 -2.42
N SER A 258 -1.16 -21.88 -1.42
CA SER A 258 -1.80 -22.09 -0.10
C SER A 258 -2.07 -20.78 0.63
N TYR A 259 -1.23 -19.79 0.45
CA TYR A 259 -1.47 -18.39 0.78
C TYR A 259 -1.53 -17.63 -0.55
N PRO A 260 -2.74 -17.28 -1.04
CA PRO A 260 -2.88 -16.67 -2.34
C PRO A 260 -1.99 -15.43 -2.48
N GLN A 261 -1.03 -15.50 -3.40
CA GLN A 261 -0.18 -14.38 -3.77
C GLN A 261 -0.60 -13.89 -5.15
N PRO A 262 -0.52 -12.58 -5.42
CA PRO A 262 -0.74 -12.08 -6.77
C PRO A 262 0.34 -12.62 -7.70
N ALA A 263 0.01 -12.73 -9.01
CA ALA A 263 0.95 -13.14 -10.03
C ALA A 263 2.28 -12.40 -9.89
N ILE A 264 3.38 -13.16 -9.96
CA ILE A 264 4.73 -12.60 -9.95
C ILE A 264 5.04 -12.15 -11.37
N SER A 265 5.47 -10.97 -11.47
CA SER A 265 5.98 -10.40 -12.71
C SER A 265 7.45 -10.13 -12.56
#